data_a4c6cae9ee7352784ca7ccebb4544505
#
_entry.id   a4c6cae9ee7352784ca7ccebb4544505
#
_cell.length_a   1.000
_cell.length_b   1.000
_cell.length_c   1.000
_cell.angle_alpha   90.00
_cell.angle_beta   90.00
_cell.angle_gamma   90.00
#
_symmetry.space_group_name_H-M   'P 1'
#
loop_
_entity.id
_entity.type
_entity.pdbx_description
1 polymer ?
#
loop_
_entity_poly.entity_id
_entity_poly.type
_entity_poly.pdbx_seq_one_letter_code
_entity_poly.pdbx_strand_id
1 'polypeptide(L)'
;FLQTENEYTVVRRVVAGGPAELSQLLNAGDRIIGVGQNEERPLVDVIGWRLDDVVDLIRGPKNTVVRLRILPLQEGPDASGRIISIARDTIRLEEQAAQKSVISIERGDHVYRMGVIDLPTFYVDFDGRSSGKTDYRSTTRDVARLVKELQAENTDGLIIDLRGNGGGALTEATTLTG
;
A
#
# COMPACT_ATOMS: atom_id res chain seq x y z
N PHE A 1 0.70 -0.38 5.47
CA PHE A 1 -0.33 -1.17 6.16
C PHE A 1 0.23 -1.73 7.45
N LEU A 2 -0.52 -1.56 8.54
CA LEU A 2 -0.13 -1.95 9.88
C LEU A 2 -1.11 -2.99 10.42
N GLN A 3 -0.65 -3.83 11.33
CA GLN A 3 -1.46 -4.83 12.03
C GLN A 3 -0.96 -4.99 13.46
N THR A 4 -1.84 -5.34 14.39
CA THR A 4 -1.44 -5.70 15.76
C THR A 4 -1.03 -7.17 15.82
N GLU A 5 0.14 -7.45 16.40
CA GLU A 5 0.62 -8.79 16.73
C GLU A 5 1.30 -8.76 18.10
N ASN A 6 0.83 -9.58 19.03
CA ASN A 6 1.43 -9.72 20.37
C ASN A 6 1.77 -8.36 21.01
N GLU A 7 0.79 -7.46 21.10
CA GLU A 7 0.91 -6.11 21.66
C GLU A 7 1.76 -5.12 20.83
N TYR A 8 2.37 -5.56 19.72
CA TYR A 8 3.12 -4.68 18.83
C TYR A 8 2.32 -4.25 17.61
N THR A 9 2.53 -3.01 17.19
CA THR A 9 2.10 -2.56 15.86
C THR A 9 3.15 -2.97 14.83
N VAL A 10 2.82 -3.94 13.97
CA VAL A 10 3.72 -4.53 12.98
C VAL A 10 3.46 -3.96 11.60
N VAL A 11 4.51 -3.62 10.88
CA VAL A 11 4.45 -3.21 9.47
C VAL A 11 4.22 -4.44 8.60
N ARG A 12 3.04 -4.59 8.04
CA ARG A 12 2.72 -5.68 7.11
C ARG A 12 3.21 -5.41 5.69
N ARG A 13 3.05 -4.18 5.27
CA ARG A 13 3.50 -3.74 3.95
C ARG A 13 3.74 -2.23 3.95
N VAL A 14 4.77 -1.81 3.26
CA VAL A 14 4.99 -0.40 2.94
C VAL A 14 4.24 -0.08 1.65
N VAL A 15 3.64 1.10 1.58
CA VAL A 15 2.83 1.52 0.42
C VAL A 15 3.77 2.02 -0.67
N ALA A 16 3.65 1.45 -1.87
CA ALA A 16 4.45 1.84 -3.02
C ALA A 16 4.28 3.34 -3.34
N GLY A 17 5.37 4.02 -3.65
CA GLY A 17 5.44 5.47 -3.90
C GLY A 17 5.20 6.33 -2.65
N GLY A 18 4.86 5.72 -1.52
CA GLY A 18 4.63 6.46 -0.28
C GLY A 18 5.91 6.90 0.42
N PRO A 19 5.83 7.91 1.32
CA PRO A 19 6.99 8.45 2.04
C PRO A 19 7.82 7.40 2.77
N ALA A 20 7.16 6.37 3.32
CA ALA A 20 7.84 5.29 4.03
C ALA A 20 8.68 4.41 3.10
N GLU A 21 8.18 4.11 1.88
CA GLU A 21 8.94 3.36 0.88
C GLU A 21 10.09 4.20 0.34
N LEU A 22 9.82 5.44 -0.04
CA LEU A 22 10.85 6.35 -0.57
C LEU A 22 11.99 6.60 0.42
N SER A 23 11.70 6.55 1.72
CA SER A 23 12.73 6.67 2.76
C SER A 23 13.66 5.46 2.82
N GLN A 24 13.20 4.28 2.43
CA GLN A 24 13.89 2.98 2.57
C GLN A 24 14.28 2.63 4.02
N LEU A 25 13.69 3.30 4.99
CA LEU A 25 14.01 3.15 6.41
C LEU A 25 13.07 2.19 7.15
N LEU A 26 11.95 1.80 6.53
CA LEU A 26 10.91 0.96 7.14
C LEU A 26 10.64 -0.25 6.25
N ASN A 27 10.65 -1.44 6.84
CA ASN A 27 10.45 -2.70 6.13
C ASN A 27 9.23 -3.46 6.64
N ALA A 28 8.71 -4.37 5.83
CA ALA A 28 7.72 -5.33 6.30
C ALA A 28 8.31 -6.22 7.40
N GLY A 29 7.55 -6.44 8.46
CA GLY A 29 7.97 -7.15 9.66
C GLY A 29 8.55 -6.27 10.77
N ASP A 30 8.90 -5.01 10.50
CA ASP A 30 9.34 -4.09 11.54
C ASP A 30 8.20 -3.82 12.53
N ARG A 31 8.53 -3.75 13.82
CA ARG A 31 7.60 -3.43 14.92
C ARG A 31 7.77 -1.98 15.31
N ILE A 32 6.69 -1.23 15.37
CA ILE A 32 6.67 0.16 15.82
C ILE A 32 6.44 0.15 17.32
N ILE A 33 7.43 0.60 18.08
CA ILE A 33 7.41 0.63 19.54
C ILE A 33 7.36 2.05 20.12
N GLY A 34 7.50 3.09 19.28
CA GLY A 34 7.38 4.46 19.72
C GLY A 34 7.08 5.40 18.57
N VAL A 35 6.29 6.43 18.82
CA VAL A 35 5.90 7.47 17.85
C VAL A 35 6.15 8.85 18.41
N GLY A 36 6.77 9.73 17.66
CA GLY A 36 7.01 11.13 18.02
C GLY A 36 6.64 12.09 16.90
N GLN A 37 6.20 13.27 17.30
CA GLN A 37 5.90 14.36 16.38
C GLN A 37 7.09 15.32 16.37
N ASN A 38 7.68 15.60 15.22
CA ASN A 38 8.86 16.44 15.04
C ASN A 38 10.08 16.03 15.90
N GLU A 39 11.17 16.77 15.81
CA GLU A 39 12.43 16.46 16.54
C GLU A 39 12.41 16.90 18.02
N GLU A 40 11.57 17.85 18.37
CA GLU A 40 11.55 18.49 19.70
C GLU A 40 10.72 17.71 20.73
N ARG A 41 9.74 16.90 20.29
CA ARG A 41 8.86 16.18 21.20
C ARG A 41 9.40 14.79 21.54
N PRO A 42 9.24 14.34 22.80
CA PRO A 42 9.62 12.97 23.17
C PRO A 42 8.81 11.94 22.38
N LEU A 43 9.42 10.76 22.19
CA LEU A 43 8.71 9.61 21.66
C LEU A 43 7.72 9.08 22.69
N VAL A 44 6.50 8.83 22.26
CA VAL A 44 5.47 8.15 23.06
C VAL A 44 5.63 6.66 22.81
N ASP A 45 5.72 5.87 23.87
CA ASP A 45 5.68 4.40 23.79
C ASP A 45 4.27 3.97 23.39
N VAL A 46 4.19 3.10 22.38
CA VAL A 46 2.91 2.65 21.80
C VAL A 46 2.71 1.14 21.89
N ILE A 47 3.55 0.43 22.67
CA ILE A 47 3.37 -1.01 22.91
C ILE A 47 2.04 -1.23 23.65
N GLY A 48 1.24 -2.18 23.18
CA GLY A 48 -0.07 -2.50 23.76
C GLY A 48 -1.20 -1.51 23.40
N TRP A 49 -0.90 -0.49 22.60
CA TRP A 49 -1.93 0.46 22.16
C TRP A 49 -2.84 -0.15 21.09
N ARG A 50 -4.05 0.39 20.97
CA ARG A 50 -4.94 0.05 19.88
C ARG A 50 -4.34 0.53 18.55
N LEU A 51 -4.51 -0.26 17.52
CA LEU A 51 -3.94 0.04 16.19
C LEU A 51 -4.39 1.41 15.67
N ASP A 52 -5.67 1.74 15.84
CA ASP A 52 -6.22 3.02 15.37
C ASP A 52 -5.55 4.21 16.04
N ASP A 53 -5.30 4.14 17.35
CA ASP A 53 -4.64 5.20 18.11
C ASP A 53 -3.18 5.40 17.64
N VAL A 54 -2.49 4.30 17.36
CA VAL A 54 -1.11 4.36 16.80
C VAL A 54 -1.12 4.94 15.38
N VAL A 55 -2.07 4.55 14.55
CA VAL A 55 -2.24 5.06 13.18
C VAL A 55 -2.51 6.55 13.19
N ASP A 56 -3.34 7.03 14.11
CA ASP A 56 -3.65 8.46 14.25
C ASP A 56 -2.43 9.29 14.67
N LEU A 57 -1.54 8.73 15.51
CA LEU A 57 -0.27 9.36 15.82
C LEU A 57 0.71 9.40 14.64
N ILE A 58 0.70 8.35 13.80
CA ILE A 58 1.58 8.27 12.63
C ILE A 58 1.11 9.19 11.52
N ARG A 59 -0.20 9.31 11.31
CA ARG A 59 -0.79 10.23 10.33
C ARG A 59 -0.60 11.69 10.74
N GLY A 60 -0.69 12.57 9.78
CA GLY A 60 -0.62 14.01 10.04
C GLY A 60 -0.50 14.82 8.74
N PRO A 61 -0.46 16.15 8.86
CA PRO A 61 -0.40 17.04 7.71
C PRO A 61 0.83 16.78 6.83
N LYS A 62 0.68 17.00 5.52
CA LYS A 62 1.77 16.99 4.56
C LYS A 62 2.90 17.92 5.01
N ASN A 63 4.14 17.56 4.71
CA ASN A 63 5.37 18.27 5.06
C ASN A 63 5.68 18.32 6.57
N THR A 64 4.97 17.58 7.40
CA THR A 64 5.37 17.37 8.81
C THR A 64 6.20 16.09 8.94
N VAL A 65 6.99 15.99 9.99
CA VAL A 65 7.83 14.81 10.26
C VAL A 65 7.23 13.96 11.37
N VAL A 66 7.13 12.66 11.13
CA VAL A 66 6.89 11.66 12.17
C VAL A 66 8.20 10.92 12.46
N ARG A 67 8.48 10.74 13.74
CA ARG A 67 9.60 9.90 14.21
C ARG A 67 9.05 8.58 14.73
N LEU A 68 9.61 7.50 14.26
CA LEU A 68 9.22 6.16 14.67
C LEU A 68 10.43 5.49 15.35
N ARG A 69 10.22 4.94 16.54
CA ARG A 69 11.15 3.96 17.09
C ARG A 69 10.69 2.60 16.60
N ILE A 70 11.53 1.96 15.81
CA ILE A 70 11.25 0.65 15.23
C ILE A 70 12.19 -0.40 15.78
N LEU A 71 11.65 -1.58 15.96
CA LEU A 71 12.38 -2.78 16.32
C LEU A 71 12.36 -3.71 15.11
N PRO A 72 13.49 -3.87 14.38
CA PRO A 72 13.57 -4.75 13.23
C PRO A 72 13.14 -6.18 13.52
N LEU A 73 12.63 -6.88 12.50
CA LEU A 73 12.14 -8.26 12.66
C LEU A 73 13.20 -9.21 13.24
N GLN A 74 14.46 -9.00 12.90
CA GLN A 74 15.59 -9.85 13.33
C GLN A 74 16.06 -9.55 14.76
N GLU A 75 15.64 -8.44 15.35
CA GLU A 75 16.02 -8.06 16.70
C GLU A 75 15.04 -8.61 17.74
N GLY A 76 15.57 -9.05 18.89
CA GLY A 76 14.76 -9.53 20.01
C GLY A 76 13.96 -8.41 20.70
N PRO A 77 13.01 -8.76 21.57
CA PRO A 77 12.18 -7.79 22.27
C PRO A 77 12.95 -6.86 23.22
N ASP A 78 14.12 -7.28 23.68
CA ASP A 78 14.98 -6.51 24.59
C ASP A 78 15.88 -5.49 23.88
N ALA A 79 15.85 -5.44 22.54
CA ALA A 79 16.64 -4.48 21.79
C ALA A 79 16.06 -3.06 21.92
N SER A 80 16.94 -2.06 21.95
CA SER A 80 16.52 -0.66 22.09
C SER A 80 15.79 -0.09 20.88
N GLY A 81 15.83 -0.81 19.75
CA GLY A 81 15.33 -0.35 18.46
C GLY A 81 16.10 0.85 17.91
N ARG A 82 15.73 1.26 16.70
CA ARG A 82 16.29 2.46 16.05
C ARG A 82 15.22 3.51 15.82
N ILE A 83 15.61 4.78 15.81
CA ILE A 83 14.70 5.89 15.50
C ILE A 83 14.89 6.25 14.04
N ILE A 84 13.79 6.33 13.30
CA ILE A 84 13.73 6.83 11.93
C ILE A 84 12.83 8.05 11.86
N SER A 85 13.11 8.95 10.93
CA SER A 85 12.28 10.13 10.66
C SER A 85 11.73 10.03 9.24
N ILE A 86 10.42 10.20 9.10
CA ILE A 86 9.73 10.15 7.81
C ILE A 86 8.95 11.46 7.64
N ALA A 87 9.24 12.19 6.57
CA ALA A 87 8.46 13.34 6.17
C ALA A 87 7.13 12.86 5.59
N ARG A 88 6.02 13.33 6.16
CA ARG A 88 4.68 12.99 5.65
C ARG A 88 4.42 13.66 4.30
N ASP A 89 3.90 12.92 3.37
CA ASP A 89 3.43 13.41 2.09
C ASP A 89 2.11 12.74 1.70
N THR A 90 1.45 13.31 0.72
CA THR A 90 0.26 12.71 0.13
C THR A 90 0.68 11.52 -0.74
N ILE A 91 0.08 10.37 -0.47
CA ILE A 91 0.26 9.19 -1.33
C ILE A 91 -0.56 9.41 -2.60
N ARG A 92 0.10 9.40 -3.74
CA ARG A 92 -0.58 9.58 -5.03
C ARG A 92 -1.27 8.29 -5.44
N LEU A 93 -2.53 8.40 -5.85
CA LEU A 93 -3.29 7.24 -6.34
C LEU A 93 -2.66 6.62 -7.59
N GLU A 94 -1.95 7.44 -8.39
CA GLU A 94 -1.25 6.98 -9.59
C GLU A 94 -0.18 5.92 -9.28
N GLU A 95 0.52 6.06 -8.17
CA GLU A 95 1.59 5.14 -7.75
C GLU A 95 1.03 3.83 -7.18
N GLN A 96 -0.25 3.83 -6.80
CA GLN A 96 -0.99 2.65 -6.36
C GLN A 96 -1.96 2.11 -7.41
N ALA A 97 -1.99 2.73 -8.60
CA ALA A 97 -2.90 2.34 -9.65
C ALA A 97 -2.58 0.95 -10.19
N ALA A 98 -3.60 0.27 -10.67
CA ALA A 98 -3.45 -0.97 -11.41
C ALA A 98 -2.51 -0.78 -12.61
N GLN A 99 -1.59 -1.70 -12.80
CA GLN A 99 -0.63 -1.70 -13.91
C GLN A 99 -0.79 -2.97 -14.75
N LYS A 100 -0.56 -2.85 -16.06
CA LYS A 100 -0.60 -4.01 -16.95
C LYS A 100 0.79 -4.42 -17.43
N SER A 101 0.94 -5.70 -17.70
CA SER A 101 2.06 -6.27 -18.45
C SER A 101 1.58 -7.43 -19.30
N VAL A 102 2.40 -7.88 -20.24
CA VAL A 102 2.15 -9.09 -21.03
C VAL A 102 3.29 -10.05 -20.79
N ILE A 103 2.96 -11.29 -20.45
CA ILE A 103 3.91 -12.39 -20.31
C ILE A 103 3.64 -13.47 -21.37
N SER A 104 4.68 -14.16 -21.82
CA SER A 104 4.55 -15.31 -22.70
C SER A 104 4.71 -16.58 -21.90
N ILE A 105 3.77 -17.53 -22.09
CA ILE A 105 3.80 -18.85 -21.44
C ILE A 105 3.90 -19.89 -22.53
N GLU A 106 4.99 -20.64 -22.57
CA GLU A 106 5.18 -21.78 -23.49
C GLU A 106 4.53 -23.03 -22.92
N ARG A 107 3.70 -23.67 -23.70
CA ARG A 107 3.09 -24.95 -23.34
C ARG A 107 3.02 -25.86 -24.55
N GLY A 108 3.90 -26.86 -24.61
CA GLY A 108 4.10 -27.68 -25.79
C GLY A 108 4.60 -26.82 -26.96
N ASP A 109 3.99 -26.96 -28.12
CA ASP A 109 4.34 -26.20 -29.33
C ASP A 109 3.61 -24.85 -29.44
N HIS A 110 2.91 -24.43 -28.37
CA HIS A 110 2.12 -23.22 -28.37
C HIS A 110 2.66 -22.17 -27.34
N VAL A 111 2.70 -20.92 -27.79
CA VAL A 111 3.09 -19.78 -26.94
C VAL A 111 1.84 -18.95 -26.70
N TYR A 112 1.41 -18.89 -25.42
CA TYR A 112 0.28 -18.07 -24.99
C TYR A 112 0.76 -16.71 -24.53
N ARG A 113 0.10 -15.65 -24.98
CA ARG A 113 0.35 -14.27 -24.50
C ARG A 113 -0.69 -13.94 -23.45
N MET A 114 -0.27 -13.90 -22.20
CA MET A 114 -1.15 -13.59 -21.07
C MET A 114 -1.01 -12.14 -20.64
N GLY A 115 -2.13 -11.42 -20.65
CA GLY A 115 -2.21 -10.12 -20.00
C GLY A 115 -2.21 -10.29 -18.49
N VAL A 116 -1.38 -9.51 -17.78
CA VAL A 116 -1.35 -9.48 -16.32
C VAL A 116 -1.71 -8.07 -15.88
N ILE A 117 -2.67 -7.97 -14.96
CA ILE A 117 -2.98 -6.71 -14.27
C ILE A 117 -2.56 -6.89 -12.81
N ASP A 118 -1.52 -6.18 -12.41
CA ASP A 118 -1.10 -6.06 -11.02
C ASP A 118 -2.00 -5.04 -10.30
N LEU A 119 -2.66 -5.49 -9.23
CA LEU A 119 -3.61 -4.69 -8.47
C LEU A 119 -3.18 -4.62 -7.00
N PRO A 120 -2.37 -3.64 -6.60
CA PRO A 120 -1.80 -3.56 -5.26
C PRO A 120 -2.81 -3.19 -4.18
N THR A 121 -3.92 -2.53 -4.54
CA THR A 121 -4.98 -2.15 -3.59
C THR A 121 -6.28 -1.85 -4.34
N PHE A 122 -7.42 -1.89 -3.64
CA PHE A 122 -8.71 -1.44 -4.17
C PHE A 122 -8.90 0.04 -3.83
N TYR A 123 -8.60 0.92 -4.78
CA TYR A 123 -8.62 2.37 -4.60
C TYR A 123 -9.80 3.04 -5.26
N VAL A 124 -10.20 4.20 -4.72
CA VAL A 124 -11.16 5.12 -5.32
C VAL A 124 -10.86 6.55 -4.88
N ASP A 125 -10.92 7.49 -5.83
CA ASP A 125 -10.91 8.93 -5.54
C ASP A 125 -12.30 9.34 -5.06
N PHE A 126 -12.50 9.29 -3.73
CA PHE A 126 -13.76 9.66 -3.10
C PHE A 126 -14.14 11.11 -3.34
N ASP A 127 -13.16 12.01 -3.35
CA ASP A 127 -13.39 13.46 -3.55
C ASP A 127 -13.81 13.74 -4.99
N GLY A 128 -13.13 13.14 -5.95
CA GLY A 128 -13.53 13.23 -7.35
C GLY A 128 -14.92 12.66 -7.60
N ARG A 129 -15.20 11.48 -7.02
CA ARG A 129 -16.52 10.83 -7.14
C ARG A 129 -17.63 11.66 -6.50
N SER A 130 -17.44 12.17 -5.29
CA SER A 130 -18.43 12.96 -4.56
C SER A 130 -18.68 14.32 -5.19
N SER A 131 -17.68 14.91 -5.82
CA SER A 131 -17.78 16.17 -6.56
C SER A 131 -18.38 16.03 -7.98
N GLY A 132 -18.76 14.81 -8.36
CA GLY A 132 -19.40 14.53 -9.65
C GLY A 132 -18.43 14.55 -10.85
N LYS A 133 -17.13 14.42 -10.63
CA LYS A 133 -16.16 14.27 -11.73
C LYS A 133 -16.47 12.99 -12.50
N THR A 134 -16.49 13.08 -13.81
CA THR A 134 -16.76 11.93 -14.69
C THR A 134 -15.52 11.06 -14.93
N ASP A 135 -14.33 11.55 -14.60
CA ASP A 135 -13.02 10.93 -14.82
C ASP A 135 -12.26 10.60 -13.53
N TYR A 136 -12.97 10.48 -12.39
CA TYR A 136 -12.33 10.10 -11.13
C TYR A 136 -11.66 8.72 -11.24
N ARG A 137 -10.52 8.57 -10.56
CA ARG A 137 -9.76 7.32 -10.54
C ARG A 137 -10.42 6.28 -9.63
N SER A 138 -10.54 5.06 -10.12
CA SER A 138 -10.91 3.92 -9.28
C SER A 138 -10.40 2.60 -9.88
N THR A 139 -10.27 1.59 -9.03
CA THR A 139 -9.85 0.25 -9.43
C THR A 139 -10.67 -0.29 -10.58
N THR A 140 -11.99 -0.28 -10.45
CA THR A 140 -12.91 -0.85 -11.46
C THR A 140 -12.74 -0.16 -12.81
N ARG A 141 -12.61 1.17 -12.81
CA ARG A 141 -12.45 1.93 -14.07
C ARG A 141 -11.09 1.71 -14.71
N ASP A 142 -10.03 1.72 -13.90
CA ASP A 142 -8.68 1.50 -14.41
C ASP A 142 -8.52 0.07 -14.94
N VAL A 143 -9.02 -0.94 -14.22
CA VAL A 143 -8.99 -2.33 -14.69
C VAL A 143 -9.79 -2.49 -15.97
N ALA A 144 -11.00 -1.91 -16.07
CA ALA A 144 -11.79 -1.96 -17.30
C ALA A 144 -11.06 -1.34 -18.50
N ARG A 145 -10.32 -0.24 -18.29
CA ARG A 145 -9.47 0.38 -19.31
C ARG A 145 -8.31 -0.55 -19.71
N LEU A 146 -7.60 -1.09 -18.73
CA LEU A 146 -6.43 -1.97 -18.95
C LEU A 146 -6.82 -3.28 -19.67
N VAL A 147 -8.00 -3.85 -19.35
CA VAL A 147 -8.54 -5.01 -20.04
C VAL A 147 -8.74 -4.72 -21.54
N LYS A 148 -9.33 -3.56 -21.87
CA LYS A 148 -9.51 -3.15 -23.27
C LYS A 148 -8.17 -2.98 -24.00
N GLU A 149 -7.19 -2.40 -23.32
CA GLU A 149 -5.84 -2.25 -23.87
C GLU A 149 -5.18 -3.61 -24.14
N LEU A 150 -5.27 -4.56 -23.19
CA LEU A 150 -4.74 -5.91 -23.33
C LEU A 150 -5.45 -6.69 -24.44
N GLN A 151 -6.76 -6.53 -24.59
CA GLN A 151 -7.50 -7.11 -25.72
C GLN A 151 -7.01 -6.59 -27.08
N ALA A 152 -6.72 -5.28 -27.16
CA ALA A 152 -6.15 -4.68 -28.37
C ALA A 152 -4.72 -5.17 -28.68
N GLU A 153 -4.00 -5.63 -27.65
CA GLU A 153 -2.68 -6.26 -27.80
C GLU A 153 -2.74 -7.75 -28.17
N ASN A 154 -3.93 -8.30 -28.44
CA ASN A 154 -4.18 -9.70 -28.80
C ASN A 154 -3.61 -10.67 -27.75
N THR A 155 -3.97 -10.49 -26.48
CA THR A 155 -3.67 -11.44 -25.42
C THR A 155 -4.66 -12.60 -25.44
N ASP A 156 -4.18 -13.82 -25.16
CA ASP A 156 -4.98 -15.05 -25.16
C ASP A 156 -5.76 -15.25 -23.85
N GLY A 157 -5.36 -14.54 -22.79
CA GLY A 157 -6.02 -14.61 -21.50
C GLY A 157 -5.60 -13.48 -20.57
N LEU A 158 -6.27 -13.39 -19.41
CA LEU A 158 -6.06 -12.37 -18.40
C LEU A 158 -5.76 -13.00 -17.05
N ILE A 159 -4.79 -12.43 -16.35
CA ILE A 159 -4.46 -12.70 -14.97
C ILE A 159 -4.62 -11.40 -14.18
N ILE A 160 -5.40 -11.41 -13.10
CA ILE A 160 -5.43 -10.33 -12.13
C ILE A 160 -4.58 -10.76 -10.95
N ASP A 161 -3.43 -10.08 -10.75
CA ASP A 161 -2.49 -10.39 -9.69
C ASP A 161 -2.87 -9.59 -8.44
N LEU A 162 -3.33 -10.31 -7.43
CA LEU A 162 -3.66 -9.77 -6.11
C LEU A 162 -2.62 -10.09 -5.04
N ARG A 163 -1.45 -10.61 -5.43
CA ARG A 163 -0.37 -10.89 -4.49
C ARG A 163 0.12 -9.58 -3.87
N GLY A 164 0.15 -9.53 -2.55
CA GLY A 164 0.47 -8.29 -1.84
C GLY A 164 -0.64 -7.24 -1.81
N ASN A 165 -1.84 -7.51 -2.36
CA ASN A 165 -2.98 -6.62 -2.22
C ASN A 165 -3.40 -6.53 -0.74
N GLY A 166 -3.37 -5.33 -0.19
CA GLY A 166 -3.71 -5.07 1.21
C GLY A 166 -5.19 -4.77 1.48
N GLY A 167 -6.07 -4.96 0.49
CA GLY A 167 -7.47 -4.58 0.59
C GLY A 167 -7.73 -3.17 0.06
N GLY A 168 -8.67 -2.43 0.65
CA GLY A 168 -9.06 -1.08 0.24
C GLY A 168 -10.56 -0.87 0.24
N ALA A 169 -11.09 -0.15 -0.76
CA ALA A 169 -12.52 0.12 -0.87
C ALA A 169 -13.32 -1.15 -1.22
N LEU A 170 -14.15 -1.60 -0.29
CA LEU A 170 -14.98 -2.81 -0.46
C LEU A 170 -15.89 -2.70 -1.70
N THR A 171 -16.43 -1.52 -1.96
CA THR A 171 -17.27 -1.26 -3.14
C THR A 171 -16.52 -1.49 -4.45
N GLU A 172 -15.23 -1.15 -4.51
CA GLU A 172 -14.41 -1.42 -5.71
C GLU A 172 -14.13 -2.92 -5.87
N ALA A 173 -13.85 -3.63 -4.76
CA ALA A 173 -13.64 -5.07 -4.82
C ALA A 173 -14.88 -5.82 -5.30
N THR A 174 -16.07 -5.44 -4.81
CA THR A 174 -17.33 -6.07 -5.23
C THR A 174 -17.72 -5.71 -6.67
N THR A 175 -17.56 -4.44 -7.07
CA THR A 175 -17.90 -3.99 -8.44
C THR A 175 -16.95 -4.59 -9.49
N LEU A 176 -15.70 -4.85 -9.12
CA LEU A 176 -14.74 -5.49 -10.04
C LEU A 176 -15.12 -6.94 -10.38
N THR A 177 -15.75 -7.63 -9.45
CA THR A 177 -16.12 -9.05 -9.60
C THR A 177 -17.52 -9.27 -10.19
N GLY A 178 -18.34 -8.23 -10.33
CA GLY A 178 -19.66 -8.23 -10.91
C GLY A 178 -20.76 -8.07 -9.86
#